data_3c5c95efc1fe72a046672c6caa32183b
#
_entry.id   3c5c95efc1fe72a046672c6caa32183b
#
_cell.length_a   1.000
_cell.length_b   1.000
_cell.length_c   1.000
_cell.angle_alpha   90.00
_cell.angle_beta   90.00
_cell.angle_gamma   90.00
#
_symmetry.space_group_name_H-M   'P 1'
#
loop_
_entity.id
_entity.type
_entity.pdbx_description
1 polymer ?
#
loop_
_entity_poly.entity_id
_entity_poly.type
_entity_poly.pdbx_seq_one_letter_code
_entity_poly.pdbx_strand_id
1 'polypeptide(L)'
;MATNQIIRIIPTLKVNNRKLNEQFYIDTLGMKPLLEESAFLSLGDQAGIEKMILEESPSMRTRQVEGLKKLAKLIVKVENPLEIESLLSKMESFPRLYKGEKGYAFEVLSPEGDLVLLHAENDRESLTLVE
;
A
#
# COMPACT_ATOMS: atom_id res chain seq x y z
N MET A 1 12.04 15.62 -30.83
CA MET A 1 12.75 14.99 -29.74
C MET A 1 11.86 13.94 -29.09
N ALA A 2 12.34 12.74 -28.99
CA ALA A 2 11.57 11.65 -28.38
C ALA A 2 11.62 11.75 -26.86
N THR A 3 10.48 11.62 -26.22
CA THR A 3 10.37 11.57 -24.78
C THR A 3 10.31 10.11 -24.35
N ASN A 4 11.14 9.73 -23.39
CA ASN A 4 11.06 8.38 -22.84
C ASN A 4 9.75 8.21 -22.10
N GLN A 5 9.09 7.11 -22.39
CA GLN A 5 7.87 6.77 -21.70
C GLN A 5 8.21 6.02 -20.42
N ILE A 6 7.66 6.47 -19.30
CA ILE A 6 7.87 5.79 -18.03
C ILE A 6 6.98 4.55 -18.01
N ILE A 7 7.61 3.39 -17.91
CA ILE A 7 6.87 2.12 -17.88
C ILE A 7 6.37 1.83 -16.48
N ARG A 8 7.22 2.11 -15.47
CA ARG A 8 6.86 1.74 -14.11
C ARG A 8 7.75 2.49 -13.12
N ILE A 9 7.17 2.80 -11.98
CA ILE A 9 7.90 3.35 -10.85
C ILE A 9 7.71 2.38 -9.69
N ILE A 10 8.82 1.95 -9.07
CA ILE A 10 8.76 0.97 -7.98
C ILE A 10 9.31 1.61 -6.71
N PRO A 11 8.43 2.02 -5.79
CA PRO A 11 8.90 2.57 -4.52
C PRO A 11 9.51 1.49 -3.64
N THR A 12 10.56 1.85 -2.94
CA THR A 12 11.18 1.01 -1.93
C THR A 12 10.98 1.67 -0.58
N LEU A 13 10.27 0.99 0.32
CA LEU A 13 10.00 1.50 1.65
C LEU A 13 10.92 0.83 2.66
N LYS A 14 11.63 1.62 3.43
CA LYS A 14 12.43 1.10 4.53
C LYS A 14 11.54 0.90 5.74
N VAL A 15 11.62 -0.28 6.33
CA VAL A 15 10.76 -0.65 7.44
C VAL A 15 11.60 -1.21 8.59
N ASN A 16 11.13 -1.00 9.82
CA ASN A 16 11.79 -1.53 10.99
C ASN A 16 11.47 -3.00 11.21
N ASN A 17 10.21 -3.36 11.06
CA ASN A 17 9.76 -4.72 11.25
C ASN A 17 9.15 -5.22 9.96
N ARG A 18 9.97 -5.97 9.21
CA ARG A 18 9.54 -6.45 7.91
C ARG A 18 8.32 -7.36 8.01
N LYS A 19 8.30 -8.23 9.02
CA LYS A 19 7.21 -9.20 9.16
C LYS A 19 5.85 -8.54 9.37
N LEU A 20 5.78 -7.52 10.22
CA LEU A 20 4.53 -6.79 10.42
C LEU A 20 4.10 -6.06 9.16
N ASN A 21 5.06 -5.49 8.43
CA ASN A 21 4.75 -4.80 7.19
C ASN A 21 4.36 -5.77 6.09
N GLU A 22 4.97 -6.96 6.04
CA GLU A 22 4.55 -8.01 5.10
C GLU A 22 3.09 -8.36 5.32
N GLN A 23 2.70 -8.58 6.57
CA GLN A 23 1.32 -8.92 6.90
C GLN A 23 0.37 -7.81 6.47
N PHE A 24 0.78 -6.55 6.69
CA PHE A 24 -0.06 -5.43 6.29
C PHE A 24 -0.27 -5.39 4.76
N TYR A 25 0.82 -5.40 4.00
CA TYR A 25 0.71 -5.24 2.54
C TYR A 25 0.13 -6.47 1.86
N ILE A 26 0.40 -7.66 2.38
CA ILE A 26 -0.13 -8.89 1.80
C ILE A 26 -1.56 -9.15 2.28
N ASP A 27 -1.79 -9.16 3.58
CA ASP A 27 -3.08 -9.55 4.13
C ASP A 27 -4.11 -8.44 4.10
N THR A 28 -3.70 -7.21 4.42
CA THR A 28 -4.64 -6.09 4.48
C THR A 28 -4.88 -5.47 3.11
N LEU A 29 -3.83 -5.29 2.31
CA LEU A 29 -3.95 -4.65 1.01
C LEU A 29 -4.07 -5.63 -0.16
N GLY A 30 -3.77 -6.90 0.07
CA GLY A 30 -3.95 -7.92 -0.96
C GLY A 30 -2.81 -8.02 -1.97
N MET A 31 -1.63 -7.52 -1.63
CA MET A 31 -0.48 -7.64 -2.52
C MET A 31 0.09 -9.06 -2.49
N LYS A 32 0.80 -9.41 -3.54
CA LYS A 32 1.37 -10.74 -3.70
C LYS A 32 2.89 -10.69 -3.50
N PRO A 33 3.45 -11.56 -2.64
CA PRO A 33 4.91 -11.64 -2.52
C PRO A 33 5.50 -12.27 -3.78
N LEU A 34 6.55 -11.64 -4.32
CA LEU A 34 7.18 -12.11 -5.56
C LEU A 34 8.57 -12.70 -5.32
N LEU A 35 9.43 -11.95 -4.63
CA LEU A 35 10.79 -12.38 -4.37
C LEU A 35 11.18 -11.96 -2.98
N GLU A 36 11.62 -12.91 -2.17
CA GLU A 36 12.08 -12.66 -0.81
C GLU A 36 13.56 -12.89 -0.70
N GLU A 37 14.26 -11.89 -0.20
CA GLU A 37 15.68 -11.97 0.11
C GLU A 37 15.87 -11.63 1.59
N SER A 38 17.09 -11.80 2.10
CA SER A 38 17.33 -11.60 3.53
C SER A 38 16.97 -10.19 4.02
N ALA A 39 17.16 -9.18 3.18
CA ALA A 39 16.94 -7.79 3.56
C ALA A 39 15.73 -7.16 2.91
N PHE A 40 15.15 -7.76 1.90
CA PHE A 40 14.02 -7.14 1.21
C PHE A 40 13.02 -8.15 0.67
N LEU A 41 11.82 -7.65 0.42
CA LEU A 41 10.73 -8.41 -0.17
C LEU A 41 10.12 -7.60 -1.29
N SER A 42 10.05 -8.19 -2.48
CA SER A 42 9.37 -7.60 -3.62
C SER A 42 7.90 -7.99 -3.58
N LEU A 43 7.03 -6.99 -3.70
CA LEU A 43 5.58 -7.18 -3.68
C LEU A 43 4.98 -6.74 -5.01
N GLY A 44 4.00 -7.48 -5.46
CA GLY A 44 3.36 -7.20 -6.72
C GLY A 44 1.85 -7.35 -6.67
N ASP A 45 1.25 -7.27 -7.85
CA ASP A 45 -0.19 -7.47 -8.01
C ASP A 45 -0.48 -8.95 -8.32
N GLN A 46 -1.74 -9.26 -8.57
CA GLN A 46 -2.14 -10.63 -8.85
C GLN A 46 -1.58 -11.15 -10.17
N ALA A 47 -1.21 -10.26 -11.07
CA ALA A 47 -0.57 -10.65 -12.33
C ALA A 47 0.92 -10.91 -12.18
N GLY A 48 1.47 -10.71 -10.98
CA GLY A 48 2.89 -10.94 -10.72
C GLY A 48 3.80 -9.79 -11.15
N ILE A 49 3.24 -8.61 -11.36
CA ILE A 49 4.01 -7.44 -11.75
C ILE A 49 4.44 -6.69 -10.49
N GLU A 50 5.74 -6.50 -10.34
CA GLU A 50 6.29 -5.82 -9.17
C GLU A 50 5.77 -4.39 -9.04
N LYS A 51 5.33 -4.02 -7.83
CA LYS A 51 4.77 -2.71 -7.56
C LYS A 51 5.50 -1.97 -6.44
N MET A 52 6.14 -2.68 -5.54
CA MET A 52 6.91 -2.04 -4.47
C MET A 52 7.87 -3.03 -3.83
N ILE A 53 8.81 -2.49 -3.07
CA ILE A 53 9.79 -3.29 -2.33
C ILE A 53 9.78 -2.84 -0.88
N LEU A 54 9.78 -3.80 0.04
CA LEU A 54 10.00 -3.56 1.46
C LEU A 54 11.44 -3.90 1.79
N GLU A 55 12.15 -2.96 2.36
CA GLU A 55 13.54 -3.16 2.75
C GLU A 55 13.67 -2.98 4.26
N GLU A 56 14.14 -4.01 4.95
CA GLU A 56 14.35 -3.94 6.37
C GLU A 56 15.69 -3.28 6.67
N SER A 57 15.67 -2.30 7.56
CA SER A 57 16.88 -1.60 7.96
C SER A 57 17.26 -2.03 9.39
N PRO A 58 18.25 -2.88 9.54
CA PRO A 58 18.64 -3.34 10.89
C PRO A 58 19.16 -2.21 11.78
N SER A 59 19.71 -1.16 11.19
CA SER A 59 20.20 -0.02 11.97
C SER A 59 19.08 0.79 12.61
N MET A 60 17.85 0.63 12.17
CA MET A 60 16.71 1.38 12.67
C MET A 60 15.90 0.65 13.74
N ARG A 61 16.23 -0.58 14.03
CA ARG A 61 15.45 -1.40 14.94
C ARG A 61 15.37 -0.86 16.37
N THR A 62 16.30 0.00 16.75
CA THR A 62 16.35 0.56 18.10
C THR A 62 15.99 2.02 18.16
N ARG A 63 15.69 2.63 17.03
CA ARG A 63 15.36 4.04 16.96
C ARG A 63 14.17 4.29 16.08
N GLN A 64 13.30 5.16 16.56
CA GLN A 64 12.30 5.73 15.68
C GLN A 64 12.98 6.75 14.81
N VAL A 65 12.53 6.86 13.57
CA VAL A 65 13.03 7.90 12.67
C VAL A 65 12.56 9.23 13.23
N GLU A 66 13.52 10.07 13.57
CA GLU A 66 13.23 11.42 14.01
C GLU A 66 13.12 12.33 12.80
N GLY A 67 12.16 13.26 12.85
CA GLY A 67 11.95 14.22 11.81
C GLY A 67 10.64 13.96 11.06
N LEU A 68 10.41 14.81 10.08
CA LEU A 68 9.21 14.73 9.28
C LEU A 68 9.28 13.57 8.30
N LYS A 69 8.20 12.82 8.21
CA LYS A 69 8.08 11.79 7.19
C LYS A 69 7.93 12.45 5.84
N LYS A 70 8.70 11.98 4.86
CA LYS A 70 8.61 12.50 3.50
C LYS A 70 7.42 11.93 2.75
N LEU A 71 7.02 10.70 3.10
CA LEU A 71 5.86 10.08 2.48
C LEU A 71 4.61 10.46 3.26
N ALA A 72 3.77 11.30 2.65
CA ALA A 72 2.53 11.74 3.28
C ALA A 72 1.44 10.69 3.16
N LYS A 73 1.36 10.05 2.01
CA LYS A 73 0.31 9.06 1.74
C LYS A 73 0.73 8.20 0.56
N LEU A 74 0.43 6.93 0.65
CA LEU A 74 0.58 6.00 -0.47
C LEU A 74 -0.81 5.76 -1.05
N ILE A 75 -0.97 6.07 -2.32
CA ILE A 75 -2.25 5.87 -3.00
C ILE A 75 -2.12 4.67 -3.93
N VAL A 76 -2.97 3.67 -3.70
CA VAL A 76 -2.95 2.42 -4.45
C VAL A 76 -4.26 2.32 -5.22
N LYS A 77 -4.17 2.25 -6.53
CA LYS A 77 -5.35 2.07 -7.37
C LYS A 77 -5.43 0.61 -7.82
N VAL A 78 -6.58 0.00 -7.58
CA VAL A 78 -6.85 -1.35 -8.08
C VAL A 78 -7.90 -1.27 -9.18
N GLU A 79 -7.94 -2.30 -10.00
CA GLU A 79 -8.81 -2.31 -11.17
C GLU A 79 -10.25 -2.65 -10.79
N ASN A 80 -10.42 -3.60 -9.87
CA ASN A 80 -11.73 -4.15 -9.55
C ASN A 80 -12.21 -3.71 -8.15
N PRO A 81 -13.29 -2.91 -8.06
CA PRO A 81 -13.79 -2.48 -6.75
C PRO A 81 -14.26 -3.64 -5.86
N LEU A 82 -14.61 -4.78 -6.42
CA LEU A 82 -15.01 -5.95 -5.63
C LEU A 82 -13.86 -6.51 -4.81
N GLU A 83 -12.62 -6.32 -5.26
CA GLU A 83 -11.46 -6.74 -4.48
C GLU A 83 -11.36 -5.93 -3.19
N ILE A 84 -11.73 -4.65 -3.24
CA ILE A 84 -11.71 -3.79 -2.06
C ILE A 84 -12.74 -4.27 -1.04
N GLU A 85 -13.94 -4.62 -1.50
CA GLU A 85 -14.97 -5.15 -0.61
C GLU A 85 -14.55 -6.47 0.02
N SER A 86 -13.87 -7.32 -0.74
CA SER A 86 -13.34 -8.57 -0.23
C SER A 86 -12.31 -8.34 0.89
N LEU A 87 -11.42 -7.37 0.70
CA LEU A 87 -10.44 -7.04 1.72
C LEU A 87 -11.10 -6.45 2.97
N LEU A 88 -12.09 -5.58 2.78
CA LEU A 88 -12.83 -4.99 3.89
C LEU A 88 -13.50 -6.04 4.76
N SER A 89 -14.04 -7.09 4.14
CA SER A 89 -14.72 -8.14 4.87
C SER A 89 -13.80 -8.95 5.78
N LYS A 90 -12.50 -8.90 5.53
CA LYS A 90 -11.50 -9.63 6.31
C LYS A 90 -10.85 -8.79 7.41
N MET A 91 -11.12 -7.49 7.44
CA MET A 91 -10.50 -6.60 8.41
C MET A 91 -11.10 -6.75 9.80
N GLU A 92 -10.23 -6.77 10.80
CA GLU A 92 -10.64 -6.87 12.20
C GLU A 92 -11.00 -5.51 12.79
N SER A 93 -10.46 -4.44 12.25
CA SER A 93 -10.74 -3.08 12.70
C SER A 93 -11.29 -2.27 11.55
N PHE A 94 -12.08 -1.24 11.88
CA PHE A 94 -12.65 -0.37 10.87
C PHE A 94 -11.63 0.62 10.35
N PRO A 95 -11.33 0.60 9.05
CA PRO A 95 -10.54 1.65 8.44
C PRO A 95 -11.40 2.89 8.22
N ARG A 96 -10.77 3.98 7.80
CA ARG A 96 -11.52 5.12 7.32
C ARG A 96 -12.13 4.74 5.97
N LEU A 97 -13.43 4.79 5.87
CA LEU A 97 -14.16 4.30 4.70
C LEU A 97 -14.64 5.44 3.83
N TYR A 98 -14.46 5.29 2.54
CA TYR A 98 -14.95 6.23 1.54
C TYR A 98 -15.82 5.50 0.53
N LYS A 99 -16.68 6.24 -0.13
CA LYS A 99 -17.49 5.71 -1.21
C LYS A 99 -17.40 6.64 -2.41
N GLY A 100 -17.17 6.07 -3.58
CA GLY A 100 -17.10 6.79 -4.83
C GLY A 100 -18.06 6.20 -5.85
N GLU A 101 -17.89 6.59 -7.10
CA GLU A 101 -18.76 6.14 -8.18
C GLU A 101 -18.70 4.63 -8.43
N LYS A 102 -17.51 4.05 -8.29
CA LYS A 102 -17.31 2.62 -8.55
C LYS A 102 -17.54 1.75 -7.33
N GLY A 103 -17.46 2.30 -6.13
CA GLY A 103 -17.64 1.54 -4.93
C GLY A 103 -16.88 2.09 -3.76
N TYR A 104 -16.57 1.22 -2.81
CA TYR A 104 -15.89 1.61 -1.60
C TYR A 104 -14.38 1.73 -1.79
N ALA A 105 -13.80 2.60 -0.98
CA ALA A 105 -12.36 2.73 -0.84
C ALA A 105 -12.06 2.83 0.64
N PHE A 106 -10.83 2.57 1.05
CA PHE A 106 -10.49 2.70 2.46
C PHE A 106 -9.08 3.25 2.65
N GLU A 107 -8.90 3.86 3.81
CA GLU A 107 -7.61 4.42 4.20
C GLU A 107 -7.20 3.81 5.54
N VAL A 108 -5.99 3.30 5.61
CA VAL A 108 -5.46 2.63 6.79
C VAL A 108 -4.04 3.12 7.06
N LEU A 109 -3.59 2.91 8.30
CA LEU A 109 -2.21 3.16 8.68
C LEU A 109 -1.42 1.87 8.62
N SER A 110 -0.25 1.93 7.99
CA SER A 110 0.68 0.80 8.01
C SER A 110 1.32 0.67 9.39
N PRO A 111 2.02 -0.44 9.67
CA PRO A 111 2.76 -0.57 10.93
C PRO A 111 3.82 0.50 11.14
N GLU A 112 4.32 1.12 10.06
CA GLU A 112 5.27 2.24 10.15
C GLU A 112 4.57 3.59 10.29
N GLY A 113 3.24 3.60 10.31
CA GLY A 113 2.49 4.83 10.44
C GLY A 113 2.25 5.57 9.15
N ASP A 114 2.43 4.92 8.02
CA ASP A 114 2.16 5.53 6.72
C ASP A 114 0.69 5.37 6.37
N LEU A 115 0.09 6.44 5.87
CA LEU A 115 -1.29 6.38 5.38
C LEU A 115 -1.32 5.70 4.02
N VAL A 116 -2.22 4.74 3.86
CA VAL A 116 -2.40 4.05 2.58
C VAL A 116 -3.88 4.11 2.20
N LEU A 117 -4.15 4.67 1.03
CA LEU A 117 -5.49 4.71 0.46
C LEU A 117 -5.59 3.69 -0.67
N LEU A 118 -6.56 2.79 -0.57
CA LEU A 118 -6.83 1.80 -1.61
C LEU A 118 -8.18 2.12 -2.26
N HIS A 119 -8.18 2.30 -3.58
CA HIS A 119 -9.39 2.69 -4.31
C HIS A 119 -9.40 2.11 -5.73
N ALA A 120 -10.57 2.13 -6.36
CA ALA A 120 -10.72 1.69 -7.75
C ALA A 120 -11.29 2.81 -8.64
N GLU A 121 -11.29 4.05 -8.16
CA GLU A 121 -11.88 5.16 -8.88
C GLU A 121 -10.94 5.71 -9.95
N ASN A 122 -11.50 6.14 -11.08
CA ASN A 122 -10.74 6.89 -12.06
C ASN A 122 -10.53 8.33 -11.60
N ASP A 123 -11.51 8.86 -10.87
CA ASP A 123 -11.45 10.21 -10.30
C ASP A 123 -11.58 10.11 -8.78
N ARG A 124 -10.46 10.31 -8.09
CA ARG A 124 -10.45 10.25 -6.63
C ARG A 124 -11.29 11.33 -5.97
N GLU A 125 -11.58 12.41 -6.69
CA GLU A 125 -12.43 13.48 -6.14
C GLU A 125 -13.87 13.02 -5.93
N SER A 126 -14.27 11.92 -6.58
CA SER A 126 -15.60 11.35 -6.35
C SER A 126 -15.74 10.69 -4.99
N LEU A 127 -14.63 10.42 -4.30
CA LEU A 127 -14.65 9.75 -3.00
C LEU A 127 -15.18 10.67 -1.92
N THR A 128 -16.18 10.19 -1.18
CA THR A 128 -16.73 10.91 -0.03
C THR A 128 -16.63 10.02 1.21
N LEU A 129 -16.32 10.64 2.34
CA LEU A 129 -16.17 9.93 3.60
C LEU A 129 -17.53 9.35 4.02
N VAL A 130 -17.52 8.08 4.39
CA VAL A 130 -18.70 7.39 4.92
C VAL A 130 -18.71 7.56 6.43
N GLU A 131 -19.80 8.11 6.93
CA GLU A 131 -19.99 8.30 8.38
C GLU A 131 -20.74 7.14 9.01
#